data_5c923b6735452a04f0bf15d66ee8503f
#
_entry.id   5c923b6735452a04f0bf15d66ee8503f
#
_cell.length_a   1.000
_cell.length_b   1.000
_cell.length_c   1.000
_cell.angle_alpha   90.00
_cell.angle_beta   90.00
_cell.angle_gamma   90.00
#
_symmetry.space_group_name_H-M   'P 1'
#
loop_
_entity.id
_entity.type
_entity.pdbx_description
1 polymer ?
#
loop_
_entity_poly.entity_id
_entity_poly.type
_entity_poly.pdbx_seq_one_letter_code
_entity_poly.pdbx_strand_id
1 'polypeptide(L)'
;MTSANNGGSDRHTGDGSGTGTGTGTGTGTSNGGISFWYAKDGIPAPREPLPGDATADVCIVGGGYTGLWTAYYLKKAVPFLNITVLEGKFCGYGASGRNGGWLYNGVAGRDRYAELHGHESAVRLQKAMNDTVAEVIRVADEEKIDADIHRGGVLEVARTPAQLARLKEFHTVEIAFGETDRTLHGARETAERVRVTGAVGSSWTPHGARLHPAKLVKGLAAAVEALGVTIHESTPVTEIKPKHAITPYGTVRAPYILRCTEGFTATLKGARRAWLPMNSSMIATEPLPAEIWDTIGWDGRETLGDMAHAYMYAQRTADDRIALGGRGYPYRYGSRAARLGHPSGTDPATIEALRDILVDFFPTTAGVRIDHAWSGVLGVPRDWCATVTLDRTTGLGWAGGYVGSGVATTNLAARTLRDLIQQDSGQSGPTDLTTLPWVNHKVRNWEPEPFRWLGVHGMYAAYRTADHKETTSPTPRSHPLARAANRIAGR
;
A
#
# COMPACT_ATOMS: atom_id res chain seq x y z
N MET A 1 66.66 6.46 -19.44
CA MET A 1 67.12 7.69 -18.76
C MET A 1 66.10 7.97 -17.70
N THR A 2 66.38 7.56 -16.52
CA THR A 2 66.65 8.29 -15.26
C THR A 2 65.38 8.98 -14.75
N SER A 3 64.87 8.75 -13.64
CA SER A 3 65.19 8.26 -12.26
C SER A 3 64.17 8.96 -11.36
N ALA A 4 63.43 8.19 -10.51
CA ALA A 4 63.63 8.07 -9.08
C ALA A 4 63.37 9.40 -8.32
N ASN A 5 62.59 9.52 -7.29
CA ASN A 5 62.53 8.84 -6.02
C ASN A 5 61.72 9.64 -4.98
N ASN A 6 61.08 8.94 -4.07
CA ASN A 6 60.94 9.18 -2.61
C ASN A 6 60.23 10.47 -2.12
N GLY A 7 59.29 10.39 -1.23
CA GLY A 7 59.31 9.82 0.08
C GLY A 7 58.54 10.66 1.07
N GLY A 8 57.99 10.04 2.07
CA GLY A 8 57.82 10.60 3.43
C GLY A 8 56.41 11.03 3.82
N SER A 9 55.64 10.22 4.51
CA SER A 9 55.18 10.30 5.90
C SER A 9 54.95 11.69 6.49
N ASP A 10 53.74 11.99 6.97
CA ASP A 10 53.48 11.99 8.40
C ASP A 10 51.98 12.32 8.73
N ARG A 11 51.61 11.79 9.84
CA ARG A 11 50.34 11.93 10.55
C ARG A 11 50.00 13.38 10.91
N HIS A 12 48.72 13.75 10.92
CA HIS A 12 48.19 14.52 12.05
C HIS A 12 46.68 14.32 12.22
N THR A 13 46.34 13.88 13.39
CA THR A 13 45.04 13.95 14.06
C THR A 13 44.58 15.40 14.20
N GLY A 14 43.30 15.65 13.90
CA GLY A 14 42.69 16.95 14.13
C GLY A 14 41.17 16.76 14.38
N ASP A 15 40.86 16.66 15.65
CA ASP A 15 39.51 16.80 16.21
C ASP A 15 39.02 18.22 15.93
N GLY A 16 37.79 18.34 15.44
CA GLY A 16 37.19 19.64 15.07
C GLY A 16 35.67 19.61 15.18
N SER A 17 35.18 19.73 16.43
CA SER A 17 33.78 20.07 16.73
C SER A 17 33.43 21.43 16.12
N GLY A 18 32.70 21.43 15.04
CA GLY A 18 32.11 22.62 14.42
C GLY A 18 30.61 22.63 14.60
N THR A 19 30.11 23.35 15.60
CA THR A 19 28.71 23.77 15.72
C THR A 19 28.38 24.75 14.61
N GLY A 20 27.83 24.26 13.52
CA GLY A 20 27.30 25.09 12.45
C GLY A 20 25.79 25.20 12.60
N THR A 21 25.30 26.34 13.09
CA THR A 21 23.90 26.78 12.97
C THR A 21 23.62 27.13 11.52
N GLY A 22 23.23 26.14 10.73
CA GLY A 22 22.75 26.34 9.38
C GLY A 22 21.24 26.29 9.38
N THR A 23 20.59 27.43 9.06
CA THR A 23 19.18 27.48 8.64
C THR A 23 19.05 26.81 7.28
N GLY A 24 19.11 25.48 7.25
CA GLY A 24 18.91 24.67 6.07
C GLY A 24 17.45 24.25 6.01
N THR A 25 16.76 24.58 4.93
CA THR A 25 15.52 23.92 4.49
C THR A 25 15.83 22.43 4.36
N GLY A 26 15.60 21.66 5.43
CA GLY A 26 15.97 20.25 5.49
C GLY A 26 15.13 19.43 4.50
N THR A 27 15.77 19.01 3.42
CA THR A 27 15.26 17.94 2.58
C THR A 27 15.22 16.67 3.43
N GLY A 28 14.01 16.18 3.73
CA GLY A 28 13.80 15.01 4.56
C GLY A 28 14.64 13.81 4.14
N THR A 29 15.38 13.25 5.08
CA THR A 29 16.20 12.07 4.86
C THR A 29 15.31 10.83 4.79
N SER A 30 15.46 10.04 3.72
CA SER A 30 14.85 8.72 3.63
C SER A 30 15.51 7.78 4.65
N ASN A 31 14.78 7.28 5.63
CA ASN A 31 15.30 6.40 6.66
C ASN A 31 15.78 5.08 6.09
N GLY A 32 17.09 4.86 6.11
CA GLY A 32 17.71 3.64 5.61
C GLY A 32 17.28 3.25 4.18
N GLY A 33 16.72 4.18 3.42
CA GLY A 33 16.21 3.94 2.07
C GLY A 33 14.90 3.16 1.99
N ILE A 34 14.24 2.86 3.11
CA ILE A 34 13.00 2.06 3.13
C ILE A 34 11.77 2.94 3.40
N SER A 35 11.50 3.31 4.65
CA SER A 35 10.39 4.17 5.06
C SER A 35 10.60 4.69 6.48
N PHE A 36 9.84 5.70 6.85
CA PHE A 36 9.72 6.18 8.23
C PHE A 36 9.43 5.06 9.23
N TRP A 37 8.63 4.08 8.82
CA TRP A 37 8.19 2.99 9.71
C TRP A 37 9.33 2.10 10.24
N TYR A 38 10.51 2.17 9.65
CA TYR A 38 11.72 1.48 10.12
C TYR A 38 12.70 2.41 10.84
N ALA A 39 12.34 3.68 11.08
CA ALA A 39 13.25 4.67 11.66
C ALA A 39 13.65 4.32 13.10
N LYS A 40 12.65 3.95 13.91
CA LYS A 40 12.83 3.70 15.34
C LYS A 40 13.41 2.31 15.62
N ASP A 41 12.81 1.28 15.02
CA ASP A 41 13.09 -0.12 15.38
C ASP A 41 14.07 -0.80 14.41
N GLY A 42 14.49 -0.08 13.36
CA GLY A 42 15.38 -0.60 12.32
C GLY A 42 14.76 -1.70 11.45
N ILE A 43 15.56 -2.18 10.51
CA ILE A 43 15.23 -3.35 9.68
C ILE A 43 15.56 -4.60 10.51
N PRO A 44 14.70 -5.63 10.53
CA PRO A 44 15.00 -6.90 11.23
C PRO A 44 16.28 -7.53 10.68
N ALA A 45 16.96 -8.33 11.53
CA ALA A 45 18.04 -9.19 11.07
C ALA A 45 17.52 -10.08 9.92
N PRO A 46 18.26 -10.21 8.81
CA PRO A 46 17.82 -11.00 7.67
C PRO A 46 17.77 -12.49 8.05
N ARG A 47 16.77 -13.18 7.53
CA ARG A 47 16.66 -14.63 7.57
C ARG A 47 17.58 -15.24 6.50
N GLU A 48 18.00 -16.49 6.75
CA GLU A 48 18.88 -17.21 5.84
C GLU A 48 18.27 -17.34 4.43
N PRO A 49 19.02 -17.10 3.38
CA PRO A 49 18.59 -17.34 2.01
C PRO A 49 18.35 -18.84 1.76
N LEU A 50 17.68 -19.15 0.65
CA LEU A 50 17.46 -20.53 0.23
C LEU A 50 18.83 -21.23 0.04
N PRO A 51 19.09 -22.34 0.74
CA PRO A 51 20.41 -22.98 0.69
C PRO A 51 20.64 -23.82 -0.58
N GLY A 52 19.61 -24.13 -1.35
CA GLY A 52 19.65 -24.99 -2.52
C GLY A 52 18.26 -25.41 -2.97
N ASP A 53 18.15 -26.49 -3.75
CA ASP A 53 16.87 -27.08 -4.14
C ASP A 53 16.09 -27.56 -2.92
N ALA A 54 14.78 -27.29 -2.90
CA ALA A 54 13.89 -27.65 -1.80
C ALA A 54 12.51 -28.11 -2.29
N THR A 55 11.74 -28.72 -1.39
CA THR A 55 10.36 -29.12 -1.61
C THR A 55 9.45 -28.58 -0.53
N ALA A 56 8.22 -28.25 -0.87
CA ALA A 56 7.17 -27.80 0.04
C ALA A 56 5.81 -28.30 -0.45
N ASP A 57 4.79 -28.24 0.39
CA ASP A 57 3.40 -28.41 -0.04
C ASP A 57 2.87 -27.15 -0.70
N VAL A 58 3.27 -26.00 -0.17
CA VAL A 58 2.94 -24.67 -0.71
C VAL A 58 4.19 -23.80 -0.72
N CYS A 59 4.55 -23.26 -1.89
CA CYS A 59 5.58 -22.24 -2.02
C CYS A 59 4.94 -20.88 -2.27
N ILE A 60 5.21 -19.92 -1.39
CA ILE A 60 4.69 -18.56 -1.48
C ILE A 60 5.81 -17.63 -1.91
N VAL A 61 5.60 -16.89 -3.00
CA VAL A 61 6.56 -15.94 -3.56
C VAL A 61 6.17 -14.52 -3.15
N GLY A 62 6.92 -13.96 -2.22
CA GLY A 62 6.73 -12.63 -1.63
C GLY A 62 6.37 -12.66 -0.15
N GLY A 63 7.23 -12.06 0.69
CA GLY A 63 7.11 -11.92 2.14
C GLY A 63 6.41 -10.62 2.57
N GLY A 64 5.43 -10.13 1.79
CA GLY A 64 4.55 -9.04 2.17
C GLY A 64 3.29 -9.54 2.89
N TYR A 65 2.35 -8.64 3.19
CA TYR A 65 1.10 -9.00 3.86
C TYR A 65 0.37 -10.16 3.16
N THR A 66 0.22 -10.13 1.82
CA THR A 66 -0.49 -11.18 1.09
C THR A 66 0.11 -12.56 1.35
N GLY A 67 1.43 -12.69 1.22
CA GLY A 67 2.11 -13.98 1.42
C GLY A 67 2.07 -14.45 2.86
N LEU A 68 2.34 -13.55 3.79
CA LEU A 68 2.36 -13.88 5.22
C LEU A 68 0.97 -14.21 5.76
N TRP A 69 -0.08 -13.45 5.40
CA TRP A 69 -1.46 -13.80 5.76
C TRP A 69 -1.86 -15.15 5.15
N THR A 70 -1.47 -15.43 3.90
CA THR A 70 -1.74 -16.72 3.25
C THR A 70 -1.08 -17.87 4.01
N ALA A 71 0.20 -17.72 4.38
CA ALA A 71 0.91 -18.70 5.20
C ALA A 71 0.22 -18.90 6.56
N TYR A 72 -0.16 -17.81 7.23
CA TYR A 72 -0.84 -17.83 8.52
C TYR A 72 -2.13 -18.64 8.45
N TYR A 73 -3.05 -18.28 7.55
CA TYR A 73 -4.35 -18.95 7.48
C TYR A 73 -4.26 -20.40 6.99
N LEU A 74 -3.32 -20.71 6.11
CA LEU A 74 -3.05 -22.10 5.71
C LEU A 74 -2.56 -22.93 6.88
N LYS A 75 -1.62 -22.44 7.67
CA LYS A 75 -1.09 -23.14 8.86
C LYS A 75 -2.13 -23.27 9.97
N LYS A 76 -2.96 -22.23 10.20
CA LYS A 76 -4.07 -22.32 11.19
C LYS A 76 -5.12 -23.35 10.76
N ALA A 77 -5.37 -23.50 9.46
CA ALA A 77 -6.33 -24.47 8.93
C ALA A 77 -5.76 -25.90 8.83
N VAL A 78 -4.47 -26.02 8.44
CA VAL A 78 -3.79 -27.30 8.22
C VAL A 78 -2.39 -27.23 8.85
N PRO A 79 -2.25 -27.53 10.15
CA PRO A 79 -0.99 -27.35 10.91
C PRO A 79 0.21 -28.13 10.36
N PHE A 80 -0.03 -29.26 9.68
CA PHE A 80 1.03 -30.11 9.15
C PHE A 80 1.59 -29.67 7.80
N LEU A 81 0.97 -28.68 7.15
CA LEU A 81 1.39 -28.21 5.83
C LEU A 81 2.84 -27.69 5.89
N ASN A 82 3.70 -28.20 5.00
CA ASN A 82 5.03 -27.65 4.81
C ASN A 82 4.96 -26.42 3.89
N ILE A 83 5.10 -25.22 4.46
CA ILE A 83 5.00 -23.96 3.74
C ILE A 83 6.36 -23.28 3.70
N THR A 84 6.80 -22.90 2.50
CA THR A 84 8.03 -22.11 2.28
C THR A 84 7.66 -20.76 1.68
N VAL A 85 8.14 -19.67 2.28
CA VAL A 85 8.03 -18.30 1.75
C VAL A 85 9.38 -17.87 1.18
N LEU A 86 9.39 -17.40 -0.06
CA LEU A 86 10.56 -16.85 -0.73
C LEU A 86 10.42 -15.34 -0.89
N GLU A 87 11.30 -14.58 -0.23
CA GLU A 87 11.30 -13.12 -0.26
C GLU A 87 12.61 -12.59 -0.86
N GLY A 88 12.51 -11.69 -1.83
CA GLY A 88 13.67 -11.18 -2.56
C GLY A 88 14.60 -10.26 -1.77
N LYS A 89 14.13 -9.70 -0.66
CA LYS A 89 14.87 -8.79 0.24
C LYS A 89 14.69 -9.19 1.70
N PHE A 90 13.68 -8.63 2.36
CA PHE A 90 13.25 -8.99 3.71
C PHE A 90 11.72 -8.82 3.80
N CYS A 91 11.09 -9.52 4.73
CA CYS A 91 9.65 -9.44 4.92
C CYS A 91 9.19 -8.00 5.21
N GLY A 92 8.28 -7.49 4.36
CA GLY A 92 7.81 -6.10 4.44
C GLY A 92 8.62 -5.10 3.62
N TYR A 93 9.63 -5.50 2.84
CA TYR A 93 10.41 -4.59 1.98
C TYR A 93 9.53 -3.83 0.98
N GLY A 94 8.50 -4.46 0.44
CA GLY A 94 7.56 -3.87 -0.53
C GLY A 94 6.56 -2.90 0.10
N ALA A 95 5.38 -2.81 -0.50
CA ALA A 95 4.29 -1.93 -0.07
C ALA A 95 3.87 -2.17 1.38
N SER A 96 4.01 -3.40 1.91
CA SER A 96 3.61 -3.76 3.27
C SER A 96 4.36 -2.99 4.36
N GLY A 97 5.62 -2.63 4.15
CA GLY A 97 6.39 -1.81 5.09
C GLY A 97 6.53 -0.34 4.67
N ARG A 98 5.77 0.11 3.64
CA ARG A 98 5.87 1.47 3.07
C ARG A 98 4.53 2.19 2.95
N ASN A 99 3.40 1.48 3.18
CA ASN A 99 2.07 2.06 3.03
C ASN A 99 1.77 3.13 4.09
N GLY A 100 0.66 3.84 3.92
CA GLY A 100 0.23 4.92 4.80
C GLY A 100 -0.36 4.48 6.15
N GLY A 101 -0.37 3.19 6.45
CA GLY A 101 -0.94 2.68 7.69
C GLY A 101 -2.46 2.78 7.78
N TRP A 102 -3.14 2.75 6.66
CA TRP A 102 -4.60 2.72 6.58
C TRP A 102 -5.10 1.27 6.51
N LEU A 103 -5.75 0.82 7.56
CA LEU A 103 -6.54 -0.40 7.57
C LEU A 103 -7.99 0.00 7.34
N TYR A 104 -8.55 -0.25 6.15
CA TYR A 104 -9.90 0.17 5.80
C TYR A 104 -10.56 -0.76 4.77
N ASN A 105 -11.85 -0.63 4.62
CA ASN A 105 -12.71 -1.54 3.87
C ASN A 105 -12.80 -1.26 2.35
N GLY A 106 -11.95 -0.43 1.79
CA GLY A 106 -11.98 -0.10 0.36
C GLY A 106 -11.71 -1.32 -0.54
N VAL A 107 -12.50 -1.45 -1.60
CA VAL A 107 -12.43 -2.55 -2.58
C VAL A 107 -12.09 -2.02 -3.96
N ALA A 108 -10.92 -2.39 -4.48
CA ALA A 108 -10.53 -2.07 -5.84
C ALA A 108 -11.37 -2.85 -6.86
N GLY A 109 -12.08 -2.15 -7.74
CA GLY A 109 -12.88 -2.74 -8.81
C GLY A 109 -14.31 -3.14 -8.43
N ARG A 110 -14.83 -2.75 -7.25
CA ARG A 110 -16.17 -3.12 -6.78
C ARG A 110 -17.28 -2.83 -7.80
N ASP A 111 -17.29 -1.63 -8.36
CA ASP A 111 -18.30 -1.23 -9.33
C ASP A 111 -18.22 -2.08 -10.60
N ARG A 112 -17.00 -2.41 -11.04
CA ARG A 112 -16.79 -3.31 -12.17
C ARG A 112 -17.28 -4.74 -11.88
N TYR A 113 -17.10 -5.23 -10.66
CA TYR A 113 -17.67 -6.52 -10.25
C TYR A 113 -19.19 -6.48 -10.23
N ALA A 114 -19.80 -5.37 -9.79
CA ALA A 114 -21.25 -5.21 -9.85
C ALA A 114 -21.78 -5.26 -11.30
N GLU A 115 -21.08 -4.63 -12.25
CA GLU A 115 -21.41 -4.72 -13.67
C GLU A 115 -21.29 -6.14 -14.24
N LEU A 116 -20.24 -6.88 -13.85
CA LEU A 116 -19.94 -8.19 -14.42
C LEU A 116 -20.72 -9.35 -13.76
N HIS A 117 -20.96 -9.25 -12.46
CA HIS A 117 -21.48 -10.34 -11.63
C HIS A 117 -22.76 -9.99 -10.87
N GLY A 118 -23.30 -8.78 -11.10
CA GLY A 118 -24.48 -8.27 -10.39
C GLY A 118 -24.17 -7.56 -9.09
N HIS A 119 -25.03 -6.62 -8.73
CA HIS A 119 -24.89 -5.76 -7.55
C HIS A 119 -24.78 -6.56 -6.25
N GLU A 120 -25.62 -7.56 -6.05
CA GLU A 120 -25.62 -8.41 -4.85
C GLU A 120 -24.27 -9.12 -4.61
N SER A 121 -23.58 -9.55 -5.68
CA SER A 121 -22.26 -10.15 -5.60
C SER A 121 -21.21 -9.17 -5.10
N ALA A 122 -21.27 -7.91 -5.54
CA ALA A 122 -20.38 -6.86 -5.06
C ALA A 122 -20.70 -6.43 -3.62
N VAL A 123 -21.98 -6.45 -3.21
CA VAL A 123 -22.40 -6.22 -1.80
C VAL A 123 -21.80 -7.30 -0.88
N ARG A 124 -21.81 -8.57 -1.30
CA ARG A 124 -21.17 -9.65 -0.52
C ARG A 124 -19.65 -9.42 -0.37
N LEU A 125 -18.98 -8.94 -1.41
CA LEU A 125 -17.56 -8.60 -1.34
C LEU A 125 -17.32 -7.42 -0.39
N GLN A 126 -18.15 -6.38 -0.44
CA GLN A 126 -18.06 -5.23 0.47
C GLN A 126 -18.27 -5.65 1.93
N LYS A 127 -19.27 -6.48 2.20
CA LYS A 127 -19.50 -7.02 3.53
C LYS A 127 -18.30 -7.80 4.04
N ALA A 128 -17.71 -8.67 3.23
CA ALA A 128 -16.52 -9.42 3.58
C ALA A 128 -15.31 -8.49 3.87
N MET A 129 -15.22 -7.34 3.19
CA MET A 129 -14.20 -6.32 3.46
C MET A 129 -14.45 -5.58 4.76
N ASN A 130 -15.70 -5.21 5.08
CA ASN A 130 -16.05 -4.59 6.36
C ASN A 130 -15.66 -5.51 7.52
N ASP A 131 -16.01 -6.80 7.44
CA ASP A 131 -15.64 -7.81 8.42
C ASP A 131 -14.12 -8.02 8.53
N THR A 132 -13.38 -7.79 7.44
CA THR A 132 -11.92 -7.97 7.38
C THR A 132 -11.17 -6.94 8.21
N VAL A 133 -11.67 -5.73 8.36
CA VAL A 133 -11.05 -4.72 9.23
C VAL A 133 -11.00 -5.21 10.68
N ALA A 134 -12.13 -5.75 11.16
CA ALA A 134 -12.20 -6.35 12.50
C ALA A 134 -11.32 -7.61 12.61
N GLU A 135 -11.27 -8.45 11.57
CA GLU A 135 -10.45 -9.66 11.55
C GLU A 135 -8.95 -9.38 11.65
N VAL A 136 -8.43 -8.38 10.93
CA VAL A 136 -7.01 -7.98 11.05
C VAL A 136 -6.68 -7.55 12.47
N ILE A 137 -7.56 -6.76 13.11
CA ILE A 137 -7.37 -6.29 14.48
C ILE A 137 -7.43 -7.48 15.46
N ARG A 138 -8.42 -8.35 15.31
CA ARG A 138 -8.56 -9.55 16.13
C ARG A 138 -7.31 -10.44 16.10
N VAL A 139 -6.77 -10.69 14.89
CA VAL A 139 -5.56 -11.52 14.77
C VAL A 139 -4.32 -10.80 15.31
N ALA A 140 -4.21 -9.47 15.11
CA ALA A 140 -3.11 -8.71 15.71
C ALA A 140 -3.12 -8.83 17.25
N ASP A 141 -4.30 -8.76 17.87
CA ASP A 141 -4.48 -8.95 19.32
C ASP A 141 -4.18 -10.39 19.75
N GLU A 142 -4.70 -11.40 19.04
CA GLU A 142 -4.48 -12.83 19.32
C GLU A 142 -2.98 -13.19 19.27
N GLU A 143 -2.29 -12.74 18.24
CA GLU A 143 -0.86 -13.01 18.04
C GLU A 143 0.04 -11.98 18.76
N LYS A 144 -0.53 -11.09 19.58
CA LYS A 144 0.16 -10.06 20.36
C LYS A 144 1.06 -9.14 19.52
N ILE A 145 0.58 -8.79 18.34
CA ILE A 145 1.27 -7.88 17.42
C ILE A 145 0.90 -6.43 17.80
N ASP A 146 1.77 -5.76 18.54
CA ASP A 146 1.64 -4.34 18.83
C ASP A 146 1.97 -3.51 17.58
N ALA A 147 0.96 -3.25 16.76
CA ALA A 147 1.06 -2.46 15.54
C ALA A 147 0.49 -1.04 15.70
N ASP A 148 0.43 -0.50 16.90
CA ASP A 148 -0.13 0.84 17.21
C ASP A 148 -1.53 1.05 16.60
N ILE A 149 -2.39 0.02 16.58
CA ILE A 149 -3.69 0.10 15.93
C ILE A 149 -4.63 1.00 16.72
N HIS A 150 -5.26 1.96 16.02
CA HIS A 150 -6.29 2.83 16.59
C HIS A 150 -7.51 2.89 15.68
N ARG A 151 -8.69 2.54 16.20
CA ARG A 151 -9.98 2.51 15.48
C ARG A 151 -10.62 3.90 15.44
N GLY A 152 -10.08 4.81 14.63
CA GLY A 152 -10.66 6.13 14.42
C GLY A 152 -11.71 6.19 13.32
N GLY A 153 -11.77 5.17 12.48
CA GLY A 153 -12.55 5.21 11.25
C GLY A 153 -11.79 5.89 10.10
N VAL A 154 -12.52 6.13 9.00
CA VAL A 154 -12.04 6.86 7.82
C VAL A 154 -12.84 8.13 7.64
N LEU A 155 -12.16 9.25 7.46
CA LEU A 155 -12.76 10.56 7.19
C LEU A 155 -12.32 11.05 5.80
N GLU A 156 -13.27 11.19 4.89
CA GLU A 156 -13.07 11.77 3.56
C GLU A 156 -13.58 13.20 3.55
N VAL A 157 -12.74 14.18 3.22
CA VAL A 157 -13.07 15.62 3.32
C VAL A 157 -13.25 16.23 1.93
N ALA A 158 -14.25 17.08 1.78
CA ALA A 158 -14.47 17.92 0.60
C ALA A 158 -14.13 19.38 0.92
N ARG A 159 -13.37 20.05 0.03
CA ARG A 159 -12.92 21.44 0.17
C ARG A 159 -13.42 22.36 -0.94
N THR A 160 -14.05 21.83 -1.97
CA THR A 160 -14.65 22.60 -3.08
C THR A 160 -16.06 22.13 -3.36
N PRO A 161 -16.91 22.93 -4.05
CA PRO A 161 -18.23 22.47 -4.47
C PRO A 161 -18.23 21.21 -5.31
N ALA A 162 -17.22 21.03 -6.20
CA ALA A 162 -17.08 19.83 -7.02
C ALA A 162 -16.71 18.61 -6.17
N GLN A 163 -15.80 18.77 -5.20
CA GLN A 163 -15.46 17.72 -4.25
C GLN A 163 -16.65 17.33 -3.36
N LEU A 164 -17.44 18.31 -2.89
CA LEU A 164 -18.64 18.03 -2.10
C LEU A 164 -19.68 17.24 -2.91
N ALA A 165 -19.84 17.54 -4.18
CA ALA A 165 -20.73 16.78 -5.05
C ALA A 165 -20.27 15.33 -5.21
N ARG A 166 -18.97 15.10 -5.46
CA ARG A 166 -18.36 13.76 -5.50
C ARG A 166 -18.49 13.02 -4.16
N LEU A 167 -18.30 13.71 -3.05
CA LEU A 167 -18.45 13.13 -1.71
C LEU A 167 -19.86 12.61 -1.46
N LYS A 168 -20.87 13.39 -1.85
CA LYS A 168 -22.27 12.98 -1.73
C LYS A 168 -22.62 11.80 -2.64
N GLU A 169 -22.13 11.81 -3.87
CA GLU A 169 -22.26 10.68 -4.79
C GLU A 169 -21.57 9.43 -4.24
N PHE A 170 -20.32 9.56 -3.80
CA PHE A 170 -19.56 8.49 -3.14
C PHE A 170 -20.32 7.93 -1.94
N HIS A 171 -20.81 8.79 -1.03
CA HIS A 171 -21.59 8.34 0.12
C HIS A 171 -22.84 7.54 -0.30
N THR A 172 -23.59 8.03 -1.30
CA THR A 172 -24.79 7.32 -1.81
C THR A 172 -24.42 5.94 -2.37
N VAL A 173 -23.31 5.85 -3.09
CA VAL A 173 -22.82 4.59 -3.66
C VAL A 173 -22.41 3.63 -2.53
N GLU A 174 -21.66 4.11 -1.51
CA GLU A 174 -21.24 3.28 -0.39
C GLU A 174 -22.45 2.70 0.41
N ILE A 175 -23.46 3.53 0.66
CA ILE A 175 -24.71 3.06 1.29
C ILE A 175 -25.39 1.99 0.44
N ALA A 176 -25.43 2.16 -0.87
CA ALA A 176 -26.02 1.18 -1.78
C ALA A 176 -25.27 -0.16 -1.77
N PHE A 177 -23.98 -0.14 -1.50
CA PHE A 177 -23.16 -1.34 -1.33
C PHE A 177 -23.10 -1.90 0.11
N GLY A 178 -23.94 -1.38 1.01
CA GLY A 178 -24.15 -1.95 2.34
C GLY A 178 -23.41 -1.27 3.49
N GLU A 179 -22.75 -0.12 3.26
CA GLU A 179 -22.14 0.69 4.32
C GLU A 179 -23.16 1.62 4.98
N THR A 180 -24.19 1.06 5.59
CA THR A 180 -25.33 1.82 6.16
C THR A 180 -24.99 2.61 7.41
N ASP A 181 -23.86 2.40 8.03
CA ASP A 181 -23.32 3.14 9.19
C ASP A 181 -22.37 4.28 8.81
N ARG A 182 -22.17 4.53 7.51
CA ARG A 182 -21.44 5.69 6.99
C ARG A 182 -22.28 6.96 7.15
N THR A 183 -21.67 8.05 7.63
CA THR A 183 -22.36 9.33 7.90
C THR A 183 -21.79 10.45 7.05
N LEU A 184 -22.68 11.40 6.66
CA LEU A 184 -22.29 12.68 6.05
C LEU A 184 -22.31 13.77 7.11
N HIS A 185 -21.30 14.63 7.08
CA HIS A 185 -21.13 15.74 7.98
C HIS A 185 -21.05 17.06 7.20
N GLY A 186 -21.65 18.12 7.77
CA GLY A 186 -21.46 19.50 7.32
C GLY A 186 -20.11 20.06 7.74
N ALA A 187 -19.82 21.30 7.34
CA ALA A 187 -18.54 21.95 7.67
C ALA A 187 -18.25 22.04 9.18
N ARG A 188 -19.26 22.33 10.01
CA ARG A 188 -19.12 22.41 11.47
C ARG A 188 -18.77 21.05 12.07
N GLU A 189 -19.53 20.02 11.76
CA GLU A 189 -19.32 18.66 12.26
C GLU A 189 -17.98 18.07 11.80
N THR A 190 -17.56 18.43 10.57
CA THR A 190 -16.22 18.10 10.06
C THR A 190 -15.13 18.74 10.93
N ALA A 191 -15.28 20.03 11.27
CA ALA A 191 -14.33 20.77 12.10
C ALA A 191 -14.28 20.28 13.55
N GLU A 192 -15.35 19.68 14.07
CA GLU A 192 -15.40 19.02 15.38
C GLU A 192 -14.52 17.76 15.41
N ARG A 193 -14.27 17.10 14.25
CA ARG A 193 -13.38 15.95 14.12
C ARG A 193 -11.95 16.34 13.74
N VAL A 194 -11.82 17.14 12.68
CA VAL A 194 -10.52 17.63 12.17
C VAL A 194 -10.74 19.00 11.52
N ARG A 195 -9.97 20.01 11.91
CA ARG A 195 -10.05 21.36 11.34
C ARG A 195 -9.19 21.48 10.10
N VAL A 196 -9.70 20.96 8.99
CA VAL A 196 -9.08 21.11 7.67
C VAL A 196 -9.48 22.44 7.05
N THR A 197 -8.49 23.20 6.58
CA THR A 197 -8.74 24.52 5.97
C THR A 197 -9.64 24.41 4.74
N GLY A 198 -10.70 25.20 4.73
CA GLY A 198 -11.65 25.23 3.62
C GLY A 198 -12.57 24.01 3.51
N ALA A 199 -12.63 23.15 4.52
CA ALA A 199 -13.54 22.02 4.52
C ALA A 199 -15.01 22.48 4.49
N VAL A 200 -15.78 21.96 3.52
CA VAL A 200 -17.22 22.24 3.34
C VAL A 200 -18.10 21.06 3.74
N GLY A 201 -17.50 19.92 4.05
CA GLY A 201 -18.15 18.71 4.54
C GLY A 201 -17.25 17.50 4.49
N SER A 202 -17.69 16.41 5.11
CA SER A 202 -16.98 15.13 5.13
C SER A 202 -17.93 13.94 5.12
N SER A 203 -17.40 12.76 4.82
CA SER A 203 -18.05 11.47 5.04
C SER A 203 -17.18 10.65 5.98
N TRP A 204 -17.77 10.03 6.99
CA TRP A 204 -17.08 9.17 7.94
C TRP A 204 -17.67 7.78 7.98
N THR A 205 -16.80 6.77 8.11
CA THR A 205 -17.18 5.37 8.34
C THR A 205 -16.38 4.77 9.50
N PRO A 206 -16.98 3.92 10.35
CA PRO A 206 -16.27 3.24 11.43
C PRO A 206 -15.35 2.10 10.92
N HIS A 207 -15.49 1.67 9.65
CA HIS A 207 -14.75 0.55 9.06
C HIS A 207 -13.32 0.94 8.68
N GLY A 208 -12.59 1.52 9.63
CA GLY A 208 -11.20 1.92 9.44
C GLY A 208 -10.42 2.07 10.73
N ALA A 209 -9.12 1.92 10.61
CA ALA A 209 -8.15 2.15 11.68
C ALA A 209 -6.84 2.67 11.08
N ARG A 210 -6.10 3.46 11.85
CA ARG A 210 -4.71 3.73 11.55
C ARG A 210 -3.83 2.70 12.23
N LEU A 211 -2.69 2.37 11.64
CA LEU A 211 -1.72 1.45 12.23
C LEU A 211 -0.27 1.77 11.79
N HIS A 212 0.69 1.07 12.42
CA HIS A 212 2.10 1.10 12.06
C HIS A 212 2.45 -0.09 11.16
N PRO A 213 2.63 0.12 9.84
CA PRO A 213 2.76 -0.98 8.88
C PRO A 213 3.93 -1.92 9.12
N ALA A 214 5.11 -1.38 9.47
CA ALA A 214 6.28 -2.22 9.69
C ALA A 214 6.13 -3.10 10.93
N LYS A 215 5.50 -2.62 12.00
CA LYS A 215 5.20 -3.44 13.17
C LYS A 215 4.25 -4.59 12.83
N LEU A 216 3.18 -4.32 12.07
CA LEU A 216 2.25 -5.36 11.65
C LEU A 216 2.94 -6.44 10.79
N VAL A 217 3.74 -6.06 9.78
CA VAL A 217 4.38 -7.07 8.91
C VAL A 217 5.47 -7.84 9.63
N LYS A 218 6.22 -7.21 10.52
CA LYS A 218 7.24 -7.87 11.37
C LYS A 218 6.59 -8.89 12.31
N GLY A 219 5.55 -8.48 13.02
CA GLY A 219 4.81 -9.35 13.94
C GLY A 219 4.16 -10.52 13.22
N LEU A 220 3.56 -10.27 12.04
CA LEU A 220 2.98 -11.34 11.23
C LEU A 220 4.03 -12.33 10.71
N ALA A 221 5.22 -11.86 10.32
CA ALA A 221 6.33 -12.74 9.94
C ALA A 221 6.76 -13.64 11.11
N ALA A 222 6.88 -13.08 12.32
CA ALA A 222 7.20 -13.86 13.52
C ALA A 222 6.10 -14.88 13.87
N ALA A 223 4.84 -14.48 13.74
CA ALA A 223 3.70 -15.38 13.99
C ALA A 223 3.68 -16.58 13.04
N VAL A 224 3.95 -16.38 11.74
CA VAL A 224 3.98 -17.51 10.79
C VAL A 224 5.18 -18.42 11.02
N GLU A 225 6.34 -17.90 11.44
CA GLU A 225 7.49 -18.72 11.83
C GLU A 225 7.19 -19.54 13.07
N ALA A 226 6.52 -18.95 14.07
CA ALA A 226 6.08 -19.68 15.27
C ALA A 226 5.12 -20.84 14.95
N LEU A 227 4.34 -20.71 13.85
CA LEU A 227 3.51 -21.78 13.31
C LEU A 227 4.28 -22.81 12.47
N GLY A 228 5.61 -22.67 12.31
CA GLY A 228 6.47 -23.60 11.57
C GLY A 228 6.51 -23.34 10.07
N VAL A 229 6.32 -22.11 9.62
CA VAL A 229 6.58 -21.70 8.23
C VAL A 229 8.08 -21.39 8.08
N THR A 230 8.71 -21.88 7.00
CA THR A 230 10.08 -21.52 6.67
C THR A 230 10.08 -20.28 5.77
N ILE A 231 10.81 -19.24 6.17
CA ILE A 231 10.99 -18.01 5.38
C ILE A 231 12.43 -17.89 4.93
N HIS A 232 12.65 -17.75 3.62
CA HIS A 232 13.95 -17.44 3.04
C HIS A 232 13.95 -16.01 2.50
N GLU A 233 14.76 -15.14 3.10
CA GLU A 233 14.97 -13.77 2.64
C GLU A 233 16.18 -13.68 1.69
N SER A 234 16.39 -12.51 1.08
CA SER A 234 17.42 -12.32 0.04
C SER A 234 17.36 -13.38 -1.07
N THR A 235 16.20 -13.97 -1.29
CA THR A 235 15.95 -15.08 -2.21
C THR A 235 14.99 -14.65 -3.33
N PRO A 236 15.45 -13.87 -4.32
CA PRO A 236 14.60 -13.38 -5.40
C PRO A 236 14.18 -14.52 -6.33
N VAL A 237 12.87 -14.72 -6.46
CA VAL A 237 12.32 -15.60 -7.49
C VAL A 237 12.38 -14.87 -8.84
N THR A 238 12.98 -15.49 -9.84
CA THR A 238 13.16 -14.93 -11.18
C THR A 238 12.13 -15.45 -12.18
N GLU A 239 11.66 -16.68 -11.99
CA GLU A 239 10.67 -17.33 -12.85
C GLU A 239 9.76 -18.23 -12.01
N ILE A 240 8.46 -18.21 -12.34
CA ILE A 240 7.46 -19.13 -11.78
C ILE A 240 6.93 -20.00 -12.91
N LYS A 241 6.93 -21.32 -12.69
CA LYS A 241 6.33 -22.33 -13.58
C LYS A 241 5.41 -23.24 -12.78
N PRO A 242 4.51 -24.00 -13.41
CA PRO A 242 3.75 -25.03 -12.72
C PRO A 242 4.67 -25.90 -11.85
N LYS A 243 4.37 -25.96 -10.56
CA LYS A 243 5.11 -26.71 -9.54
C LYS A 243 6.57 -26.26 -9.27
N HIS A 244 7.04 -25.13 -9.80
CA HIS A 244 8.41 -24.66 -9.64
C HIS A 244 8.50 -23.15 -9.41
N ALA A 245 9.18 -22.75 -8.33
CA ALA A 245 9.67 -21.39 -8.10
C ALA A 245 11.20 -21.38 -8.27
N ILE A 246 11.71 -20.64 -9.25
CA ILE A 246 13.11 -20.65 -9.66
C ILE A 246 13.82 -19.43 -9.12
N THR A 247 14.92 -19.65 -8.39
CA THR A 247 15.79 -18.61 -7.81
C THR A 247 17.24 -18.79 -8.29
N PRO A 248 18.13 -17.82 -8.08
CA PRO A 248 19.56 -17.99 -8.33
C PRO A 248 20.24 -19.04 -7.43
N TYR A 249 19.61 -19.42 -6.32
CA TYR A 249 20.18 -20.33 -5.32
C TYR A 249 19.68 -21.76 -5.46
N GLY A 250 18.59 -21.98 -6.16
CA GLY A 250 17.95 -23.28 -6.33
C GLY A 250 16.48 -23.13 -6.71
N THR A 251 15.81 -24.25 -6.84
CA THR A 251 14.39 -24.34 -7.20
C THR A 251 13.59 -24.94 -6.05
N VAL A 252 12.54 -24.24 -5.63
CA VAL A 252 11.54 -24.83 -4.73
C VAL A 252 10.45 -25.50 -5.57
N ARG A 253 10.22 -26.80 -5.31
CA ARG A 253 9.16 -27.60 -5.95
C ARG A 253 8.00 -27.75 -4.99
N ALA A 254 6.80 -27.39 -5.43
CA ALA A 254 5.57 -27.52 -4.64
C ALA A 254 4.35 -27.75 -5.55
N PRO A 255 3.35 -28.54 -5.12
CA PRO A 255 2.06 -28.62 -5.81
C PRO A 255 1.44 -27.25 -6.06
N TYR A 256 1.52 -26.35 -5.07
CA TYR A 256 1.00 -24.98 -5.16
C TYR A 256 2.12 -23.96 -5.12
N ILE A 257 2.19 -23.08 -6.14
CA ILE A 257 3.08 -21.91 -6.18
C ILE A 257 2.23 -20.65 -6.20
N LEU A 258 2.31 -19.85 -5.14
CA LEU A 258 1.48 -18.67 -4.94
C LEU A 258 2.28 -17.39 -5.17
N ARG A 259 1.91 -16.61 -6.18
CA ARG A 259 2.53 -15.32 -6.47
C ARG A 259 1.86 -14.20 -5.64
N CYS A 260 2.59 -13.66 -4.67
CA CYS A 260 2.18 -12.59 -3.78
C CYS A 260 3.11 -11.36 -3.90
N THR A 261 3.52 -11.03 -5.13
CA THR A 261 4.60 -10.06 -5.42
C THR A 261 4.11 -8.64 -5.71
N GLU A 262 2.80 -8.40 -5.77
CA GLU A 262 2.15 -7.10 -5.95
C GLU A 262 2.88 -6.22 -6.99
N GLY A 263 3.35 -5.02 -6.64
CA GLY A 263 4.08 -4.12 -7.53
C GLY A 263 5.36 -4.69 -8.15
N PHE A 264 5.94 -5.74 -7.56
CA PHE A 264 7.11 -6.43 -8.09
C PHE A 264 6.77 -7.54 -9.09
N THR A 265 5.50 -7.82 -9.34
CA THR A 265 5.08 -8.80 -10.37
C THR A 265 5.74 -8.55 -11.73
N ALA A 266 5.95 -7.29 -12.10
CA ALA A 266 6.59 -6.91 -13.35
C ALA A 266 8.08 -7.33 -13.46
N THR A 267 8.74 -7.76 -12.38
CA THR A 267 10.13 -8.25 -12.37
C THR A 267 10.23 -9.73 -12.72
N LEU A 268 9.13 -10.46 -12.63
CA LEU A 268 9.08 -11.88 -12.97
C LEU A 268 9.09 -12.08 -14.49
N LYS A 269 9.80 -13.11 -14.96
CA LYS A 269 9.83 -13.48 -16.38
C LYS A 269 8.42 -13.74 -16.91
N GLY A 270 8.07 -13.09 -18.01
CA GLY A 270 6.76 -13.19 -18.64
C GLY A 270 5.65 -12.30 -18.04
N ALA A 271 5.84 -11.69 -16.85
CA ALA A 271 4.80 -10.95 -16.15
C ALA A 271 4.92 -9.40 -16.22
N ARG A 272 5.85 -8.88 -17.06
CA ARG A 272 6.18 -7.44 -17.13
C ARG A 272 4.99 -6.51 -17.41
N ARG A 273 3.94 -7.01 -18.04
CA ARG A 273 2.74 -6.23 -18.38
C ARG A 273 1.48 -6.68 -17.63
N ALA A 274 1.60 -7.65 -16.74
CA ALA A 274 0.46 -8.17 -15.99
C ALA A 274 -0.13 -7.07 -15.08
N TRP A 275 0.72 -6.42 -14.30
CA TRP A 275 0.33 -5.27 -13.46
C TRP A 275 1.29 -4.11 -13.66
N LEU A 276 0.78 -2.88 -13.63
CA LEU A 276 1.57 -1.66 -13.70
C LEU A 276 2.20 -1.39 -12.33
N PRO A 277 3.53 -1.29 -12.21
CA PRO A 277 4.16 -0.84 -10.98
C PRO A 277 3.99 0.68 -10.83
N MET A 278 2.95 1.08 -10.10
CA MET A 278 2.62 2.49 -9.85
C MET A 278 3.28 2.95 -8.56
N ASN A 279 3.95 4.10 -8.60
CA ASN A 279 4.57 4.70 -7.43
C ASN A 279 3.54 5.51 -6.61
N SER A 280 3.74 5.50 -5.29
CA SER A 280 3.12 6.40 -4.34
C SER A 280 4.18 6.88 -3.37
N SER A 281 4.15 8.15 -3.00
CA SER A 281 5.17 8.77 -2.15
C SER A 281 4.54 9.32 -0.89
N MET A 282 5.32 9.36 0.18
CA MET A 282 4.89 9.86 1.48
C MET A 282 5.95 10.73 2.11
N ILE A 283 5.49 11.62 2.98
CA ILE A 283 6.30 12.40 3.92
C ILE A 283 5.82 12.11 5.35
N ALA A 284 6.69 12.34 6.32
CA ALA A 284 6.30 12.44 7.73
C ALA A 284 6.98 13.65 8.36
N THR A 285 6.21 14.40 9.14
CA THR A 285 6.69 15.56 9.89
C THR A 285 7.59 15.11 11.05
N GLU A 286 8.29 16.05 11.68
CA GLU A 286 8.73 15.90 13.07
C GLU A 286 7.51 15.69 13.99
N PRO A 287 7.68 15.19 15.23
CA PRO A 287 6.59 15.17 16.20
C PRO A 287 6.04 16.58 16.41
N LEU A 288 4.74 16.74 16.31
CA LEU A 288 4.11 18.04 16.43
C LEU A 288 3.81 18.37 17.91
N PRO A 289 4.06 19.61 18.36
CA PRO A 289 3.73 20.03 19.71
C PRO A 289 2.22 20.15 19.92
N ALA A 290 1.81 20.15 21.20
CA ALA A 290 0.41 20.17 21.61
C ALA A 290 -0.37 21.34 21.00
N GLU A 291 0.24 22.52 20.93
CA GLU A 291 -0.39 23.75 20.42
C GLU A 291 -0.82 23.61 18.94
N ILE A 292 -0.05 22.88 18.13
CA ILE A 292 -0.43 22.57 16.75
C ILE A 292 -1.59 21.59 16.74
N TRP A 293 -1.56 20.54 17.58
CA TRP A 293 -2.64 19.57 17.68
C TRP A 293 -3.94 20.19 18.19
N ASP A 294 -3.88 21.10 19.17
CA ASP A 294 -5.03 21.85 19.67
C ASP A 294 -5.68 22.69 18.56
N THR A 295 -4.85 23.22 17.64
CA THR A 295 -5.36 23.96 16.48
C THR A 295 -5.97 23.04 15.43
N ILE A 296 -5.37 21.89 15.16
CA ILE A 296 -5.86 20.90 14.16
C ILE A 296 -7.08 20.13 14.71
N GLY A 297 -7.07 19.75 15.99
CA GLY A 297 -8.18 19.05 16.65
C GLY A 297 -8.45 17.66 16.06
N TRP A 298 -7.41 16.87 15.81
CA TRP A 298 -7.48 15.52 15.21
C TRP A 298 -7.30 14.43 16.27
N ASP A 299 -8.15 14.45 17.31
CA ASP A 299 -8.02 13.57 18.48
C ASP A 299 -8.58 12.16 18.21
N GLY A 300 -9.57 12.05 17.34
CA GLY A 300 -10.14 10.76 16.91
C GLY A 300 -9.18 9.91 16.10
N ARG A 301 -8.03 10.49 15.64
CA ARG A 301 -6.99 9.81 14.86
C ARG A 301 -7.55 9.00 13.68
N GLU A 302 -8.63 9.50 13.07
CA GLU A 302 -9.18 8.98 11.84
C GLU A 302 -8.09 8.92 10.76
N THR A 303 -8.17 7.98 9.85
CA THR A 303 -7.44 8.09 8.60
C THR A 303 -8.12 9.17 7.75
N LEU A 304 -7.35 10.14 7.25
CA LEU A 304 -7.87 11.33 6.59
C LEU A 304 -7.54 11.33 5.10
N GLY A 305 -8.58 11.33 4.27
CA GLY A 305 -8.49 11.50 2.83
C GLY A 305 -9.23 12.72 2.31
N ASP A 306 -9.07 13.02 1.02
CA ASP A 306 -9.82 14.06 0.34
C ASP A 306 -10.49 13.55 -0.95
N MET A 307 -11.36 14.39 -1.51
CA MET A 307 -12.11 14.09 -2.73
C MET A 307 -11.47 14.69 -3.99
N ALA A 308 -10.18 15.03 -3.98
CA ALA A 308 -9.46 15.42 -5.19
C ALA A 308 -9.28 14.22 -6.14
N HIS A 309 -9.13 14.49 -7.46
CA HIS A 309 -8.84 13.43 -8.44
C HIS A 309 -7.44 12.84 -8.24
N ALA A 310 -6.48 13.69 -7.87
CA ALA A 310 -5.14 13.29 -7.43
C ALA A 310 -5.06 13.36 -5.89
N TYR A 311 -5.90 12.58 -5.23
CA TYR A 311 -6.14 12.61 -3.79
C TYR A 311 -4.89 12.43 -2.94
N MET A 312 -4.92 13.04 -1.75
CA MET A 312 -4.01 12.79 -0.64
C MET A 312 -4.61 11.79 0.35
N TYR A 313 -3.77 11.23 1.19
CA TYR A 313 -4.14 10.41 2.34
C TYR A 313 -3.17 10.66 3.49
N ALA A 314 -3.67 10.73 4.72
CA ALA A 314 -2.86 11.04 5.89
C ALA A 314 -3.33 10.29 7.13
N GLN A 315 -2.44 10.18 8.12
CA GLN A 315 -2.76 9.76 9.48
C GLN A 315 -1.96 10.57 10.52
N ARG A 316 -2.52 10.74 11.69
CA ARG A 316 -1.80 11.12 12.91
C ARG A 316 -1.17 9.86 13.49
N THR A 317 0.17 9.76 13.50
CA THR A 317 0.91 8.59 14.00
C THR A 317 0.82 8.46 15.54
N ALA A 318 1.29 7.32 16.08
CA ALA A 318 1.29 7.10 17.53
C ALA A 318 2.20 8.10 18.28
N ASP A 319 3.26 8.55 17.63
CA ASP A 319 4.24 9.52 18.15
C ASP A 319 3.94 10.96 17.69
N ASP A 320 2.66 11.25 17.40
CA ASP A 320 2.14 12.58 17.10
C ASP A 320 2.83 13.32 15.94
N ARG A 321 3.05 12.60 14.83
CA ARG A 321 3.46 13.15 13.54
C ARG A 321 2.27 13.11 12.56
N ILE A 322 2.33 13.89 11.51
CA ILE A 322 1.47 13.70 10.34
C ILE A 322 2.27 12.92 9.30
N ALA A 323 1.82 11.70 8.99
CA ALA A 323 2.28 10.94 7.83
C ALA A 323 1.29 11.18 6.68
N LEU A 324 1.74 11.83 5.60
CA LEU A 324 0.91 12.24 4.47
C LEU A 324 1.46 11.69 3.17
N GLY A 325 0.59 11.15 2.32
CA GLY A 325 0.94 10.55 1.05
C GLY A 325 0.12 11.07 -0.14
N GLY A 326 0.69 10.86 -1.32
CA GLY A 326 0.07 11.18 -2.62
C GLY A 326 0.81 10.52 -3.77
N ARG A 327 0.38 10.80 -5.00
CA ARG A 327 0.88 10.03 -6.16
C ARG A 327 2.27 10.47 -6.66
N GLY A 328 2.70 11.71 -6.49
CA GLY A 328 3.99 12.16 -7.01
C GLY A 328 4.21 11.80 -8.48
N TYR A 329 5.34 11.14 -8.80
CA TYR A 329 5.66 10.61 -10.13
C TYR A 329 5.07 9.20 -10.28
N PRO A 330 3.94 9.02 -11.01
CA PRO A 330 3.11 7.83 -10.89
C PRO A 330 3.73 6.56 -11.52
N TYR A 331 4.45 6.68 -12.64
CA TYR A 331 4.96 5.53 -13.38
C TYR A 331 6.29 5.80 -14.07
N ARG A 332 7.25 4.88 -13.94
CA ARG A 332 8.54 4.93 -14.63
C ARG A 332 8.54 4.06 -15.87
N TYR A 333 9.03 4.61 -16.98
CA TYR A 333 9.09 3.91 -18.28
C TYR A 333 9.69 2.50 -18.17
N GLY A 334 9.06 1.55 -18.82
CA GLY A 334 9.53 0.16 -18.89
C GLY A 334 9.22 -0.69 -17.67
N SER A 335 8.19 -0.38 -16.89
CA SER A 335 7.81 -1.09 -15.64
C SER A 335 8.95 -1.13 -14.60
N ARG A 336 9.78 -0.11 -14.59
CA ARG A 336 10.83 -0.01 -13.57
C ARG A 336 10.17 0.37 -12.25
N ALA A 337 10.34 -0.46 -11.24
CA ALA A 337 10.05 -0.06 -9.87
C ALA A 337 10.82 1.24 -9.56
N ALA A 338 10.26 2.13 -8.72
CA ALA A 338 11.04 3.22 -8.17
C ALA A 338 12.36 2.65 -7.65
N ARG A 339 13.45 3.45 -7.65
CA ARG A 339 14.72 3.05 -7.03
C ARG A 339 14.51 2.92 -5.51
N LEU A 340 13.74 1.91 -5.12
CA LEU A 340 13.47 1.60 -3.73
C LEU A 340 14.79 1.25 -3.07
N GLY A 341 15.08 1.89 -1.95
CA GLY A 341 16.32 1.68 -1.23
C GLY A 341 17.46 2.64 -1.58
N HIS A 342 17.24 3.60 -2.48
CA HIS A 342 18.19 4.70 -2.66
C HIS A 342 17.89 5.83 -1.67
N PRO A 343 18.88 6.50 -1.04
CA PRO A 343 18.65 7.63 -0.14
C PRO A 343 17.80 8.76 -0.75
N SER A 344 17.83 8.89 -2.08
CA SER A 344 17.02 9.81 -2.90
C SER A 344 15.82 9.11 -3.56
N GLY A 345 15.23 8.09 -2.94
CA GLY A 345 14.13 7.29 -3.54
C GLY A 345 12.88 8.10 -3.85
N THR A 346 12.67 9.22 -3.16
CA THR A 346 11.60 10.18 -3.44
C THR A 346 12.19 11.42 -4.09
N ASP A 347 11.62 11.83 -5.21
CA ASP A 347 12.00 13.03 -5.94
C ASP A 347 11.75 14.29 -5.10
N PRO A 348 12.70 15.26 -4.99
CA PRO A 348 12.56 16.49 -4.23
C PRO A 348 11.30 17.29 -4.58
N ALA A 349 10.95 17.41 -5.86
CA ALA A 349 9.73 18.10 -6.28
C ALA A 349 8.45 17.39 -5.76
N THR A 350 8.50 16.08 -5.59
CA THR A 350 7.40 15.32 -4.97
C THR A 350 7.31 15.61 -3.47
N ILE A 351 8.43 15.75 -2.77
CA ILE A 351 8.45 16.09 -1.34
C ILE A 351 7.86 17.49 -1.12
N GLU A 352 8.28 18.48 -1.92
CA GLU A 352 7.72 19.83 -1.87
C GLU A 352 6.22 19.84 -2.18
N ALA A 353 5.76 19.14 -3.20
CA ALA A 353 4.34 19.06 -3.52
C ALA A 353 3.50 18.44 -2.39
N LEU A 354 4.03 17.44 -1.67
CA LEU A 354 3.36 16.86 -0.52
C LEU A 354 3.38 17.80 0.69
N ARG A 355 4.45 18.57 0.88
CA ARG A 355 4.53 19.61 1.90
C ARG A 355 3.53 20.74 1.62
N ASP A 356 3.42 21.19 0.37
CA ASP A 356 2.44 22.20 -0.02
C ASP A 356 1.01 21.74 0.30
N ILE A 357 0.69 20.48 0.02
CA ILE A 357 -0.60 19.87 0.39
C ILE A 357 -0.79 19.88 1.91
N LEU A 358 0.23 19.49 2.68
CA LEU A 358 0.17 19.50 4.13
C LEU A 358 -0.13 20.91 4.69
N VAL A 359 0.58 21.92 4.20
CA VAL A 359 0.41 23.32 4.62
C VAL A 359 -0.94 23.87 4.16
N ASP A 360 -1.40 23.52 2.97
CA ASP A 360 -2.72 23.93 2.45
C ASP A 360 -3.88 23.34 3.27
N PHE A 361 -3.72 22.13 3.79
CA PHE A 361 -4.69 21.51 4.71
C PHE A 361 -4.59 22.05 6.13
N PHE A 362 -3.37 22.26 6.62
CA PHE A 362 -3.05 22.67 7.99
C PHE A 362 -2.00 23.78 7.99
N PRO A 363 -2.38 25.06 7.80
CA PRO A 363 -1.44 26.20 7.71
C PRO A 363 -0.49 26.34 8.91
N THR A 364 -0.90 25.88 10.09
CA THR A 364 -0.06 25.85 11.29
C THR A 364 1.19 24.96 11.13
N THR A 365 1.24 24.13 10.11
CA THR A 365 2.41 23.28 9.80
C THR A 365 3.43 23.94 8.88
N ALA A 366 3.27 25.20 8.48
CA ALA A 366 4.18 25.87 7.52
C ALA A 366 5.64 25.88 7.98
N GLY A 367 5.88 26.02 9.29
CA GLY A 367 7.20 26.01 9.91
C GLY A 367 7.71 24.62 10.33
N VAL A 368 6.90 23.58 10.16
CA VAL A 368 7.22 22.22 10.60
C VAL A 368 8.22 21.55 9.63
N ARG A 369 9.21 20.88 10.22
CA ARG A 369 10.20 20.16 9.45
C ARG A 369 9.63 18.82 8.95
N ILE A 370 9.95 18.46 7.71
CA ILE A 370 9.72 17.11 7.17
C ILE A 370 10.94 16.24 7.50
N ASP A 371 10.78 15.34 8.47
CA ASP A 371 11.85 14.45 8.91
C ASP A 371 12.09 13.29 7.95
N HIS A 372 11.05 12.81 7.30
CA HIS A 372 11.11 11.59 6.49
C HIS A 372 10.35 11.73 5.19
N ALA A 373 10.91 11.15 4.12
CA ALA A 373 10.25 10.98 2.83
C ALA A 373 10.58 9.61 2.25
N TRP A 374 9.59 8.93 1.70
CA TRP A 374 9.77 7.61 1.07
C TRP A 374 8.76 7.34 -0.03
N SER A 375 9.02 6.29 -0.81
CA SER A 375 8.12 5.86 -1.87
C SER A 375 7.87 4.36 -1.80
N GLY A 376 6.69 3.94 -2.23
CA GLY A 376 6.30 2.55 -2.40
C GLY A 376 5.82 2.27 -3.82
N VAL A 377 5.68 0.98 -4.15
CA VAL A 377 5.22 0.53 -5.46
C VAL A 377 3.99 -0.35 -5.29
N LEU A 378 2.94 -0.04 -6.02
CA LEU A 378 1.66 -0.75 -6.06
C LEU A 378 1.55 -1.52 -7.38
N GLY A 379 0.97 -2.70 -7.37
CA GLY A 379 0.56 -3.42 -8.58
C GLY A 379 -0.82 -2.97 -9.03
N VAL A 380 -0.93 -2.36 -10.20
CA VAL A 380 -2.22 -1.90 -10.73
C VAL A 380 -2.62 -2.75 -11.92
N PRO A 381 -3.71 -3.53 -11.83
CA PRO A 381 -4.33 -4.21 -12.96
C PRO A 381 -4.86 -3.21 -13.98
N ARG A 382 -4.99 -3.62 -15.26
CA ARG A 382 -5.42 -2.70 -16.31
C ARG A 382 -6.85 -2.20 -16.16
N ASP A 383 -7.70 -2.98 -15.51
CA ASP A 383 -9.10 -2.66 -15.21
C ASP A 383 -9.32 -2.22 -13.75
N TRP A 384 -8.24 -2.01 -13.00
CA TRP A 384 -8.27 -1.58 -11.59
C TRP A 384 -8.95 -2.58 -10.64
N CYS A 385 -9.15 -3.83 -11.04
CA CYS A 385 -9.81 -4.85 -10.24
C CYS A 385 -8.80 -5.73 -9.51
N ALA A 386 -8.92 -5.86 -8.20
CA ALA A 386 -8.17 -6.84 -7.43
C ALA A 386 -8.55 -8.26 -7.87
N THR A 387 -7.61 -9.21 -7.79
CA THR A 387 -7.92 -10.59 -8.18
C THR A 387 -7.28 -11.60 -7.24
N VAL A 388 -8.01 -12.67 -6.96
CA VAL A 388 -7.55 -13.86 -6.27
C VAL A 388 -7.81 -15.06 -7.18
N THR A 389 -6.76 -15.79 -7.51
CA THR A 389 -6.86 -16.86 -8.50
C THR A 389 -6.11 -18.10 -8.04
N LEU A 390 -6.69 -19.27 -8.31
CA LEU A 390 -6.01 -20.55 -8.26
C LEU A 390 -6.36 -21.34 -9.54
N ASP A 391 -5.35 -21.58 -10.36
CA ASP A 391 -5.46 -22.51 -11.49
C ASP A 391 -5.23 -23.94 -10.98
N ARG A 392 -6.30 -24.68 -10.85
CA ARG A 392 -6.29 -26.05 -10.33
C ARG A 392 -5.51 -27.03 -11.21
N THR A 393 -5.40 -26.75 -12.51
CA THR A 393 -4.67 -27.62 -13.45
C THR A 393 -3.17 -27.54 -13.23
N THR A 394 -2.67 -26.35 -12.94
CA THR A 394 -1.24 -26.07 -12.81
C THR A 394 -0.75 -25.92 -11.37
N GLY A 395 -1.66 -25.71 -10.42
CA GLY A 395 -1.34 -25.36 -9.03
C GLY A 395 -0.80 -23.92 -8.87
N LEU A 396 -0.88 -23.10 -9.92
CA LEU A 396 -0.46 -21.70 -9.84
C LEU A 396 -1.56 -20.84 -9.26
N GLY A 397 -1.25 -20.11 -8.19
CA GLY A 397 -2.14 -19.13 -7.58
C GLY A 397 -1.54 -17.74 -7.52
N TRP A 398 -2.39 -16.73 -7.41
CA TRP A 398 -1.95 -15.37 -7.14
C TRP A 398 -3.05 -14.54 -6.49
N ALA A 399 -2.63 -13.53 -5.76
CA ALA A 399 -3.50 -12.49 -5.25
C ALA A 399 -2.81 -11.14 -5.33
N GLY A 400 -3.57 -10.07 -5.61
CA GLY A 400 -3.03 -8.73 -5.69
C GLY A 400 -3.87 -7.80 -6.56
N GLY A 401 -3.26 -6.67 -6.95
CA GLY A 401 -3.95 -5.64 -7.70
C GLY A 401 -4.84 -4.76 -6.81
N TYR A 402 -4.45 -4.55 -5.57
CA TYR A 402 -5.25 -3.85 -4.56
C TYR A 402 -5.32 -2.33 -4.72
N VAL A 403 -4.51 -1.76 -5.61
CA VAL A 403 -4.55 -0.35 -6.06
C VAL A 403 -4.46 0.68 -4.92
N GLY A 404 -3.84 0.31 -3.79
CA GLY A 404 -3.69 1.17 -2.61
C GLY A 404 -4.48 0.71 -1.38
N SER A 405 -5.51 -0.13 -1.53
CA SER A 405 -6.33 -0.64 -0.43
C SER A 405 -5.80 -1.93 0.21
N GLY A 406 -4.48 -2.21 0.08
CA GLY A 406 -3.92 -3.53 0.35
C GLY A 406 -3.89 -3.99 1.80
N VAL A 407 -3.93 -3.11 2.80
CA VAL A 407 -3.72 -3.52 4.21
C VAL A 407 -4.81 -4.50 4.67
N ALA A 408 -6.08 -4.19 4.45
CA ALA A 408 -7.19 -5.10 4.74
C ALA A 408 -7.35 -6.16 3.63
N THR A 409 -7.31 -5.75 2.36
CA THR A 409 -7.62 -6.62 1.24
C THR A 409 -6.70 -7.84 1.14
N THR A 410 -5.41 -7.71 1.55
CA THR A 410 -4.47 -8.84 1.61
C THR A 410 -4.92 -9.94 2.57
N ASN A 411 -5.56 -9.58 3.69
CA ASN A 411 -6.08 -10.54 4.65
C ASN A 411 -7.26 -11.32 4.05
N LEU A 412 -8.24 -10.61 3.44
CA LEU A 412 -9.35 -11.27 2.78
C LEU A 412 -8.89 -12.16 1.61
N ALA A 413 -7.93 -11.66 0.81
CA ALA A 413 -7.35 -12.41 -0.30
C ALA A 413 -6.63 -13.69 0.16
N ALA A 414 -5.93 -13.61 1.28
CA ALA A 414 -5.25 -14.76 1.88
C ALA A 414 -6.24 -15.82 2.38
N ARG A 415 -7.34 -15.41 3.03
CA ARG A 415 -8.42 -16.31 3.43
C ARG A 415 -9.09 -16.96 2.22
N THR A 416 -9.30 -16.19 1.15
CA THR A 416 -9.83 -16.71 -0.11
C THR A 416 -8.88 -17.74 -0.75
N LEU A 417 -7.56 -17.45 -0.79
CA LEU A 417 -6.54 -18.41 -1.31
C LEU A 417 -6.51 -19.69 -0.47
N ARG A 418 -6.57 -19.59 0.87
CA ARG A 418 -6.67 -20.77 1.74
C ARG A 418 -7.86 -21.63 1.35
N ASP A 419 -9.05 -21.04 1.23
CA ASP A 419 -10.28 -21.77 0.93
C ASP A 419 -10.22 -22.40 -0.48
N LEU A 420 -9.66 -21.71 -1.46
CA LEU A 420 -9.46 -22.27 -2.81
C LEU A 420 -8.52 -23.48 -2.80
N ILE A 421 -7.43 -23.45 -2.02
CA ILE A 421 -6.49 -24.56 -1.88
C ILE A 421 -7.14 -25.74 -1.15
N GLN A 422 -7.89 -25.49 -0.05
CA GLN A 422 -8.60 -26.54 0.66
C GLN A 422 -9.69 -27.19 -0.21
N GLN A 423 -10.38 -26.41 -1.01
CA GLN A 423 -11.36 -26.93 -1.97
C GLN A 423 -10.69 -27.78 -3.06
N ASP A 424 -9.56 -27.34 -3.59
CA ASP A 424 -8.82 -28.08 -4.65
C ASP A 424 -8.24 -29.39 -4.11
N SER A 425 -7.72 -29.39 -2.88
CA SER A 425 -7.20 -30.58 -2.20
C SER A 425 -8.27 -31.53 -1.65
N GLY A 426 -9.56 -31.19 -1.80
CA GLY A 426 -10.68 -32.00 -1.30
C GLY A 426 -10.89 -31.94 0.21
N GLN A 427 -10.25 -30.99 0.90
CA GLN A 427 -10.40 -30.84 2.37
C GLN A 427 -11.67 -30.08 2.77
N SER A 428 -12.23 -29.28 1.89
CA SER A 428 -13.50 -28.57 2.09
C SER A 428 -14.31 -28.43 0.81
N GLY A 429 -15.61 -28.16 0.95
CA GLY A 429 -16.47 -27.72 -0.14
C GLY A 429 -16.27 -26.22 -0.47
N PRO A 430 -17.07 -25.69 -1.42
CA PRO A 430 -17.12 -24.26 -1.67
C PRO A 430 -17.50 -23.47 -0.41
N THR A 431 -16.86 -22.30 -0.21
CA THR A 431 -17.19 -21.35 0.86
C THR A 431 -17.70 -20.04 0.25
N ASP A 432 -18.25 -19.16 1.08
CA ASP A 432 -18.66 -17.82 0.64
C ASP A 432 -17.49 -17.06 0.01
N LEU A 433 -16.26 -17.24 0.52
CA LEU A 433 -15.06 -16.58 0.00
C LEU A 433 -14.65 -17.09 -1.38
N THR A 434 -14.84 -18.38 -1.67
CA THR A 434 -14.51 -18.95 -3.00
C THR A 434 -15.52 -18.56 -4.09
N THR A 435 -16.64 -17.94 -3.72
CA THR A 435 -17.69 -17.46 -4.63
C THR A 435 -17.69 -15.94 -4.79
N LEU A 436 -16.76 -15.21 -4.17
CA LEU A 436 -16.65 -13.77 -4.33
C LEU A 436 -16.28 -13.37 -5.77
N PRO A 437 -16.78 -12.22 -6.27
CA PRO A 437 -16.66 -11.85 -7.69
C PRO A 437 -15.22 -11.62 -8.17
N TRP A 438 -14.27 -11.43 -7.28
CA TRP A 438 -12.84 -11.29 -7.61
C TRP A 438 -12.11 -12.61 -7.84
N VAL A 439 -12.77 -13.76 -7.51
CA VAL A 439 -12.15 -15.08 -7.71
C VAL A 439 -12.06 -15.41 -9.19
N ASN A 440 -10.85 -15.74 -9.63
CA ASN A 440 -10.53 -16.03 -11.03
C ASN A 440 -10.90 -14.90 -12.02
N HIS A 441 -11.00 -13.66 -11.54
CA HIS A 441 -11.21 -12.50 -12.39
C HIS A 441 -10.07 -12.34 -13.41
N LYS A 442 -10.41 -12.27 -14.69
CA LYS A 442 -9.44 -12.21 -15.78
C LYS A 442 -9.10 -10.76 -16.13
N VAL A 443 -7.85 -10.39 -15.92
CA VAL A 443 -7.31 -9.08 -16.24
C VAL A 443 -6.48 -9.15 -17.51
N ARG A 444 -6.73 -8.23 -18.46
CA ARG A 444 -5.88 -8.10 -19.65
C ARG A 444 -4.52 -7.47 -19.31
N ASN A 445 -3.49 -7.78 -20.07
CA ASN A 445 -2.20 -7.14 -19.95
C ASN A 445 -2.27 -5.64 -20.28
N TRP A 446 -1.44 -4.84 -19.62
CA TRP A 446 -1.21 -3.44 -19.97
C TRP A 446 -0.66 -3.29 -21.38
N GLU A 447 -0.93 -2.16 -22.00
CA GLU A 447 -0.42 -1.79 -23.32
C GLU A 447 1.13 -1.83 -23.32
N PRO A 448 1.79 -2.09 -24.48
CA PRO A 448 3.24 -1.97 -24.58
C PRO A 448 3.69 -0.49 -24.47
N GLU A 449 4.97 -0.29 -24.16
CA GLU A 449 5.57 1.04 -24.27
C GLU A 449 5.64 1.51 -25.73
N PRO A 450 5.50 2.79 -26.02
CA PRO A 450 5.38 3.93 -25.10
C PRO A 450 3.93 4.22 -24.65
N PHE A 451 2.92 3.54 -25.19
CA PHE A 451 1.49 3.86 -24.98
C PHE A 451 1.08 3.84 -23.51
N ARG A 452 1.60 2.88 -22.74
CA ARG A 452 1.34 2.76 -21.32
C ARG A 452 1.88 3.97 -20.55
N TRP A 453 3.13 4.38 -20.82
CA TRP A 453 3.74 5.54 -20.18
C TRP A 453 2.99 6.84 -20.53
N LEU A 454 2.69 7.06 -21.81
CA LEU A 454 1.93 8.22 -22.27
C LEU A 454 0.53 8.27 -21.65
N GLY A 455 -0.17 7.14 -21.63
CA GLY A 455 -1.50 7.04 -21.06
C GLY A 455 -1.55 7.39 -19.58
N VAL A 456 -0.65 6.82 -18.76
CA VAL A 456 -0.59 7.08 -17.33
C VAL A 456 -0.23 8.55 -17.05
N HIS A 457 0.80 9.10 -17.70
CA HIS A 457 1.21 10.48 -17.48
C HIS A 457 0.16 11.48 -17.98
N GLY A 458 -0.47 11.23 -19.12
CA GLY A 458 -1.56 12.06 -19.65
C GLY A 458 -2.77 12.09 -18.71
N MET A 459 -3.16 10.93 -18.15
CA MET A 459 -4.25 10.83 -17.20
C MET A 459 -3.97 11.64 -15.92
N TYR A 460 -2.78 11.50 -15.33
CA TYR A 460 -2.44 12.27 -14.11
C TYR A 460 -2.25 13.76 -14.37
N ALA A 461 -1.80 14.16 -15.56
CA ALA A 461 -1.79 15.57 -15.97
C ALA A 461 -3.22 16.12 -16.07
N ALA A 462 -4.16 15.36 -16.63
CA ALA A 462 -5.56 15.74 -16.70
C ALA A 462 -6.20 15.87 -15.30
N TYR A 463 -5.92 14.97 -14.38
CA TYR A 463 -6.40 15.04 -13.00
C TYR A 463 -5.89 16.27 -12.26
N ARG A 464 -4.57 16.55 -12.29
CA ARG A 464 -3.98 17.74 -11.65
C ARG A 464 -4.54 19.03 -12.23
N THR A 465 -4.73 19.09 -13.56
CA THR A 465 -5.34 20.24 -14.22
C THR A 465 -6.80 20.42 -13.80
N ALA A 466 -7.55 19.32 -13.67
CA ALA A 466 -8.92 19.35 -13.21
C ALA A 466 -9.02 19.84 -11.75
N ASP A 467 -8.21 19.29 -10.86
CA ASP A 467 -8.16 19.68 -9.44
C ASP A 467 -7.85 21.17 -9.30
N HIS A 468 -6.83 21.68 -10.01
CA HIS A 468 -6.47 23.10 -10.00
C HIS A 468 -7.60 24.00 -10.49
N LYS A 469 -8.32 23.61 -11.56
CA LYS A 469 -9.47 24.39 -12.07
C LYS A 469 -10.69 24.31 -11.14
N GLU A 470 -10.88 23.20 -10.45
CA GLU A 470 -11.98 23.03 -9.50
C GLU A 470 -11.76 23.83 -8.20
N THR A 471 -10.52 24.20 -7.85
CA THR A 471 -10.22 25.02 -6.65
C THR A 471 -10.86 26.40 -6.74
N THR A 472 -10.92 27.00 -7.92
CA THR A 472 -11.45 28.35 -8.15
C THR A 472 -12.87 28.35 -8.74
N SER A 473 -13.42 27.17 -9.08
CA SER A 473 -14.72 27.05 -9.71
C SER A 473 -15.86 26.91 -8.70
N PRO A 474 -16.94 27.71 -8.79
CA PRO A 474 -18.13 27.53 -7.99
C PRO A 474 -19.00 26.33 -8.44
N THR A 475 -18.64 25.66 -9.53
CA THR A 475 -19.46 24.63 -10.16
C THR A 475 -19.41 23.31 -9.38
N PRO A 476 -20.55 22.73 -8.98
CA PRO A 476 -20.58 21.46 -8.27
C PRO A 476 -20.46 20.25 -9.21
N ARG A 477 -19.63 20.34 -10.23
CA ARG A 477 -19.42 19.29 -11.24
C ARG A 477 -17.94 19.05 -11.46
N SER A 478 -17.56 17.78 -11.53
CA SER A 478 -16.20 17.41 -11.92
C SER A 478 -15.82 17.98 -13.28
N HIS A 479 -14.59 18.47 -13.39
CA HIS A 479 -14.07 19.06 -14.62
C HIS A 479 -14.12 18.05 -15.80
N PRO A 480 -14.43 18.47 -17.04
CA PRO A 480 -14.52 17.56 -18.19
C PRO A 480 -13.27 16.72 -18.43
N LEU A 481 -12.08 17.26 -18.19
CA LEU A 481 -10.81 16.51 -18.32
C LEU A 481 -10.75 15.32 -17.37
N ALA A 482 -11.19 15.46 -16.11
CA ALA A 482 -11.21 14.37 -15.16
C ALA A 482 -12.23 13.29 -15.58
N ARG A 483 -13.41 13.68 -16.05
CA ARG A 483 -14.41 12.74 -16.57
C ARG A 483 -13.91 11.96 -17.79
N ALA A 484 -13.17 12.62 -18.69
CA ALA A 484 -12.54 11.95 -19.84
C ALA A 484 -11.44 10.98 -19.38
N ALA A 485 -10.59 11.40 -18.42
CA ALA A 485 -9.55 10.56 -17.84
C ALA A 485 -10.12 9.32 -17.14
N ASN A 486 -11.20 9.46 -16.36
CA ASN A 486 -11.90 8.34 -15.71
C ASN A 486 -12.42 7.33 -16.73
N ARG A 487 -13.07 7.81 -17.81
CA ARG A 487 -13.58 6.92 -18.88
C ARG A 487 -12.44 6.13 -19.56
N ILE A 488 -11.29 6.76 -19.83
CA ILE A 488 -10.12 6.10 -20.42
C ILE A 488 -9.48 5.11 -19.43
N ALA A 489 -9.46 5.46 -18.16
CA ALA A 489 -8.95 4.59 -17.09
C ALA A 489 -9.85 3.37 -16.82
N GLY A 490 -11.12 3.44 -17.18
CA GLY A 490 -12.13 2.43 -16.83
C GLY A 490 -12.62 2.59 -15.38
N ARG A 491 -12.72 3.86 -14.94
CA ARG A 491 -13.22 4.29 -13.63
C ARG A 491 -14.55 5.02 -13.77
#